data_b5685a7d4e52980759ff3ae17277deb1
#
_entry.id   b5685a7d4e52980759ff3ae17277deb1
#
_cell.length_a   1.000
_cell.length_b   1.000
_cell.length_c   1.000
_cell.angle_alpha   90.00
_cell.angle_beta   90.00
_cell.angle_gamma   90.00
#
_symmetry.space_group_name_H-M   'P 1'
#
loop_
_entity.id
_entity.type
_entity.pdbx_description
1 polymer ?
#
loop_
_entity_poly.entity_id
_entity_poly.type
_entity_poly.pdbx_seq_one_letter_code
_entity_poly.pdbx_strand_id
1 'polypeptide(L)'
;FPTRRSSDLFAYSNYENLATSLSAGALNLQHVYCIVGSGTASASELVINSLKGIDVEVTLIGKRTTGKNVGMEPVEYTIRNNVYEVVPITFQSYNAKGVGDYENGFTPDIEIDENDPYGRGDGYYIYRDYGSDKEFLYARAIQEITGQAPVPTTRSAETLMRGKALKVPAIYRRGHEGMIKLPK
;
A
#
# COMPACT_ATOMS: atom_id res chain seq x y z
N PHE A 1 -32.83 13.42 -2.89
CA PHE A 1 -31.65 13.09 -2.07
C PHE A 1 -30.75 14.31 -2.05
N PRO A 2 -30.26 14.77 -0.89
CA PRO A 2 -29.24 15.79 -0.86
C PRO A 2 -27.98 15.12 -1.40
N THR A 3 -27.66 15.37 -2.68
CA THR A 3 -26.38 15.04 -3.25
C THR A 3 -25.34 15.91 -2.54
N ARG A 4 -24.67 15.36 -1.53
CA ARG A 4 -23.39 15.95 -1.09
C ARG A 4 -22.49 15.98 -2.32
N ARG A 5 -22.18 17.15 -2.81
CA ARG A 5 -21.17 17.29 -3.85
C ARG A 5 -19.85 16.81 -3.25
N SER A 6 -19.07 16.09 -4.02
CA SER A 6 -17.70 15.72 -3.61
C SER A 6 -16.85 16.92 -3.16
N SER A 7 -17.21 18.13 -3.63
CA SER A 7 -16.67 19.41 -3.16
C SER A 7 -16.91 19.69 -1.68
N ASP A 8 -17.92 19.09 -1.04
CA ASP A 8 -18.26 19.36 0.35
C ASP A 8 -17.47 18.50 1.32
N LEU A 9 -16.95 17.35 0.86
CA LEU A 9 -16.05 16.50 1.63
C LEU A 9 -14.64 17.10 1.73
N PHE A 10 -14.28 17.93 0.76
CA PHE A 10 -12.96 18.50 0.62
C PHE A 10 -13.08 20.01 0.41
N ALA A 11 -13.60 20.73 1.41
CA ALA A 11 -13.58 22.19 1.36
C ALA A 11 -12.13 22.66 1.21
N TYR A 12 -11.81 23.26 0.07
CA TYR A 12 -10.44 23.67 -0.32
C TYR A 12 -9.74 24.50 0.79
N SER A 13 -10.52 25.32 1.51
CA SER A 13 -10.06 26.08 2.67
C SER A 13 -9.47 25.21 3.81
N ASN A 14 -9.96 24.01 4.00
CA ASN A 14 -9.44 23.11 5.04
C ASN A 14 -8.07 22.54 4.67
N TYR A 15 -7.82 22.33 3.37
CA TYR A 15 -6.52 21.83 2.90
C TYR A 15 -5.43 22.90 2.94
N GLU A 16 -5.74 24.14 2.61
CA GLU A 16 -4.77 25.24 2.71
C GLU A 16 -4.35 25.44 4.17
N ASN A 17 -5.28 25.43 5.10
CA ASN A 17 -5.00 25.53 6.53
C ASN A 17 -4.19 24.33 7.03
N LEU A 18 -4.54 23.11 6.61
CA LEU A 18 -3.82 21.90 6.96
C LEU A 18 -2.40 21.91 6.35
N ALA A 19 -2.26 22.25 5.08
CA ALA A 19 -0.96 22.35 4.41
C ALA A 19 -0.05 23.38 5.11
N THR A 20 -0.60 24.53 5.50
CA THR A 20 0.15 25.55 6.24
C THR A 20 0.58 25.03 7.61
N SER A 21 -0.30 24.35 8.34
CA SER A 21 0.03 23.80 9.66
C SER A 21 1.06 22.66 9.61
N LEU A 22 1.08 21.89 8.54
CA LEU A 22 2.01 20.78 8.35
C LEU A 22 3.36 21.22 7.74
N SER A 23 3.41 22.38 7.11
CA SER A 23 4.63 22.85 6.41
C SER A 23 5.85 22.98 7.32
N ALA A 24 5.65 23.31 8.61
CA ALA A 24 6.71 23.39 9.60
C ALA A 24 7.37 22.02 9.91
N GLY A 25 6.65 20.93 9.65
CA GLY A 25 7.14 19.56 9.82
C GLY A 25 7.50 18.86 8.50
N ALA A 26 7.50 19.59 7.39
CA ALA A 26 7.77 19.01 6.08
C ALA A 26 9.23 18.54 5.98
N LEU A 27 9.43 17.27 5.63
CA LEU A 27 10.77 16.68 5.49
C LEU A 27 11.46 17.11 4.19
N ASN A 28 10.71 17.64 3.22
CA ASN A 28 11.21 18.08 1.91
C ASN A 28 12.09 17.01 1.20
N LEU A 29 11.67 15.76 1.31
CA LEU A 29 12.38 14.64 0.70
C LEU A 29 12.29 14.72 -0.82
N GLN A 30 13.41 14.53 -1.48
CA GLN A 30 13.47 14.45 -2.95
C GLN A 30 13.26 13.02 -3.44
N HIS A 31 13.48 12.02 -2.59
CA HIS A 31 13.37 10.62 -2.91
C HIS A 31 12.72 9.83 -1.76
N VAL A 32 11.82 8.92 -2.09
CA VAL A 32 11.12 8.04 -1.15
C VAL A 32 11.19 6.60 -1.66
N TYR A 33 11.55 5.68 -0.76
CA TYR A 33 11.53 4.24 -1.04
C TYR A 33 10.28 3.63 -0.44
N CYS A 34 9.49 2.94 -1.26
CA CYS A 34 8.25 2.29 -0.83
C CYS A 34 8.37 0.78 -0.96
N ILE A 35 8.20 0.07 0.15
CA ILE A 35 8.06 -1.38 0.14
C ILE A 35 6.61 -1.70 -0.21
N VAL A 36 6.41 -2.45 -1.29
CA VAL A 36 5.09 -2.73 -1.86
C VAL A 36 4.89 -4.22 -2.12
N GLY A 37 3.65 -4.64 -2.15
CA GLY A 37 3.28 -6.02 -2.43
C GLY A 37 1.98 -6.11 -3.22
N SER A 38 1.55 -7.31 -3.56
CA SER A 38 0.29 -7.56 -4.27
C SER A 38 -0.96 -7.14 -3.49
N GLY A 39 -0.82 -6.93 -2.17
CA GLY A 39 -1.88 -6.39 -1.31
C GLY A 39 -1.83 -4.86 -1.14
N THR A 40 -0.82 -4.19 -1.66
CA THR A 40 -0.74 -2.72 -1.66
C THR A 40 -1.79 -2.17 -2.61
N ALA A 41 -2.75 -1.39 -2.07
CA ALA A 41 -3.92 -0.97 -2.83
C ALA A 41 -4.44 0.40 -2.36
N SER A 42 -5.29 1.03 -3.19
CA SER A 42 -6.13 2.18 -2.82
C SER A 42 -5.34 3.34 -2.24
N ALA A 43 -5.56 3.71 -0.97
CA ALA A 43 -4.88 4.85 -0.32
C ALA A 43 -3.35 4.75 -0.36
N SER A 44 -2.78 3.55 -0.25
CA SER A 44 -1.34 3.34 -0.37
C SER A 44 -0.83 3.65 -1.78
N GLU A 45 -1.58 3.23 -2.80
CA GLU A 45 -1.27 3.57 -4.20
C GLU A 45 -1.48 5.05 -4.49
N LEU A 46 -2.49 5.66 -3.86
CA LEU A 46 -2.73 7.10 -3.96
C LEU A 46 -1.54 7.90 -3.43
N VAL A 47 -0.94 7.49 -2.30
CA VAL A 47 0.28 8.13 -1.77
C VAL A 47 1.42 8.06 -2.80
N ILE A 48 1.67 6.88 -3.36
CA ILE A 48 2.70 6.68 -4.39
C ILE A 48 2.46 7.60 -5.59
N ASN A 49 1.22 7.60 -6.12
CA ASN A 49 0.85 8.41 -7.26
C ASN A 49 0.97 9.91 -6.96
N SER A 50 0.56 10.33 -5.77
CA SER A 50 0.62 11.73 -5.36
C SER A 50 2.05 12.26 -5.26
N LEU A 51 2.97 11.47 -4.69
CA LEU A 51 4.40 11.82 -4.62
C LEU A 51 5.01 11.98 -6.01
N LYS A 52 4.72 11.04 -6.94
CA LYS A 52 5.13 11.16 -8.35
C LYS A 52 4.54 12.41 -9.03
N GLY A 53 3.33 12.81 -8.62
CA GLY A 53 2.64 14.00 -9.13
C GLY A 53 3.31 15.32 -8.75
N ILE A 54 4.08 15.36 -7.68
CA ILE A 54 4.81 16.55 -7.18
C ILE A 54 6.33 16.42 -7.34
N ASP A 55 6.76 15.59 -8.30
CA ASP A 55 8.17 15.39 -8.68
C ASP A 55 9.07 14.81 -7.57
N VAL A 56 8.49 14.14 -6.59
CA VAL A 56 9.25 13.31 -5.66
C VAL A 56 9.60 11.99 -6.36
N GLU A 57 10.87 11.65 -6.39
CA GLU A 57 11.33 10.36 -6.89
C GLU A 57 10.82 9.24 -5.97
N VAL A 58 10.20 8.21 -6.53
CA VAL A 58 9.66 7.08 -5.76
C VAL A 58 10.22 5.79 -6.32
N THR A 59 11.03 5.10 -5.53
CA THR A 59 11.50 3.74 -5.83
C THR A 59 10.62 2.71 -5.14
N LEU A 60 10.05 1.80 -5.91
CA LEU A 60 9.20 0.72 -5.42
C LEU A 60 9.99 -0.57 -5.31
N ILE A 61 9.94 -1.21 -4.14
CA ILE A 61 10.65 -2.46 -3.84
C ILE A 61 9.62 -3.51 -3.43
N GLY A 62 9.62 -4.66 -4.08
CA GLY A 62 8.73 -5.76 -3.74
C GLY A 62 7.97 -6.31 -4.93
N LYS A 63 6.64 -6.34 -4.86
CA LYS A 63 5.78 -6.87 -5.92
C LYS A 63 4.85 -5.81 -6.49
N ARG A 64 4.34 -6.07 -7.69
CA ARG A 64 3.32 -5.24 -8.34
C ARG A 64 2.13 -5.03 -7.41
N THR A 65 1.66 -3.80 -7.31
CA THR A 65 0.51 -3.40 -6.50
C THR A 65 -0.82 -3.82 -7.13
N THR A 66 -1.92 -3.62 -6.44
CA THR A 66 -3.25 -4.09 -6.86
C THR A 66 -3.82 -3.30 -8.05
N GLY A 67 -3.67 -1.98 -8.06
CA GLY A 67 -4.25 -1.11 -9.08
C GLY A 67 -5.63 -0.56 -8.76
N LYS A 68 -5.94 -0.32 -7.48
CA LYS A 68 -7.20 0.30 -7.07
C LYS A 68 -7.10 1.83 -7.11
N ASN A 69 -7.35 2.41 -8.28
CA ASN A 69 -7.31 3.86 -8.52
C ASN A 69 -8.64 4.58 -8.28
N VAL A 70 -9.62 3.88 -7.70
CA VAL A 70 -10.97 4.39 -7.45
C VAL A 70 -11.29 4.45 -5.97
N GLY A 71 -12.12 5.41 -5.59
CA GLY A 71 -12.65 5.56 -4.25
C GLY A 71 -14.12 5.19 -4.15
N MET A 72 -14.55 4.92 -2.93
CA MET A 72 -15.91 4.47 -2.59
C MET A 72 -16.42 5.28 -1.42
N GLU A 73 -17.72 5.56 -1.42
CA GLU A 73 -18.41 6.19 -0.30
C GLU A 73 -19.52 5.29 0.20
N PRO A 74 -19.51 4.91 1.49
CA PRO A 74 -20.59 4.12 2.07
C PRO A 74 -21.88 4.95 2.15
N VAL A 75 -22.99 4.34 1.76
CA VAL A 75 -24.34 4.90 1.89
C VAL A 75 -25.18 3.92 2.66
N GLU A 76 -25.73 4.36 3.78
CA GLU A 76 -26.60 3.56 4.62
C GLU A 76 -28.06 3.76 4.26
N TYR A 77 -28.83 2.67 4.24
CA TYR A 77 -30.26 2.65 4.05
C TYR A 77 -30.95 1.85 5.14
N THR A 78 -32.01 2.38 5.73
CA THR A 78 -32.84 1.64 6.69
C THR A 78 -34.11 1.15 6.00
N ILE A 79 -34.28 -0.16 5.94
CA ILE A 79 -35.47 -0.80 5.38
C ILE A 79 -36.04 -1.75 6.44
N ARG A 80 -37.30 -1.52 6.88
CA ARG A 80 -37.98 -2.36 7.88
C ARG A 80 -37.15 -2.68 9.12
N ASN A 81 -36.54 -1.66 9.73
CA ASN A 81 -35.66 -1.74 10.92
C ASN A 81 -34.30 -2.44 10.70
N ASN A 82 -33.96 -2.80 9.48
CA ASN A 82 -32.63 -3.28 9.15
C ASN A 82 -31.81 -2.16 8.49
N VAL A 83 -30.55 -2.03 8.87
CA VAL A 83 -29.62 -1.11 8.24
C VAL A 83 -28.81 -1.87 7.19
N TYR A 84 -28.81 -1.33 5.98
CA TYR A 84 -28.04 -1.83 4.84
C TYR A 84 -27.01 -0.79 4.46
N GLU A 85 -25.78 -1.21 4.22
CA GLU A 85 -24.73 -0.38 3.67
C GLU A 85 -24.45 -0.79 2.22
N VAL A 86 -24.39 0.18 1.33
CA VAL A 86 -23.95 0.02 -0.05
C VAL A 86 -22.74 0.91 -0.26
N VAL A 87 -21.67 0.37 -0.84
CA VAL A 87 -20.40 1.06 -1.02
C VAL A 87 -20.09 1.16 -2.52
N PRO A 88 -20.75 2.09 -3.24
CA PRO A 88 -20.49 2.27 -4.66
C PRO A 88 -19.14 2.94 -4.91
N ILE A 89 -18.56 2.68 -6.07
CA ILE A 89 -17.45 3.47 -6.60
C ILE A 89 -18.02 4.84 -6.97
N THR A 90 -17.43 5.90 -6.41
CA THR A 90 -17.93 7.27 -6.57
C THR A 90 -16.96 8.21 -7.26
N PHE A 91 -15.65 7.90 -7.22
CA PHE A 91 -14.63 8.74 -7.85
C PHE A 91 -13.40 7.94 -8.28
N GLN A 92 -12.61 8.52 -9.15
CA GLN A 92 -11.26 8.08 -9.52
C GLN A 92 -10.24 9.12 -9.03
N SER A 93 -9.08 8.63 -8.57
CA SER A 93 -8.01 9.48 -8.05
C SER A 93 -7.01 9.85 -9.14
N TYR A 94 -6.64 11.13 -9.17
CA TYR A 94 -5.62 11.67 -10.07
C TYR A 94 -4.55 12.41 -9.25
N ASN A 95 -3.31 12.36 -9.69
CA ASN A 95 -2.25 13.17 -9.10
C ASN A 95 -2.23 14.60 -9.65
N ALA A 96 -1.32 15.45 -9.17
CA ALA A 96 -1.20 16.83 -9.59
C ALA A 96 -0.91 17.03 -11.09
N LYS A 97 -0.43 15.99 -11.78
CA LYS A 97 -0.19 15.98 -13.23
C LYS A 97 -1.35 15.38 -14.02
N GLY A 98 -2.46 15.07 -13.37
CA GLY A 98 -3.63 14.44 -13.99
C GLY A 98 -3.46 12.95 -14.31
N VAL A 99 -2.47 12.28 -13.73
CA VAL A 99 -2.25 10.84 -13.92
C VAL A 99 -3.05 10.04 -12.90
N GLY A 100 -3.89 9.13 -13.38
CA GLY A 100 -4.73 8.26 -12.58
C GLY A 100 -4.87 6.84 -13.15
N ASP A 101 -4.16 6.54 -14.26
CA ASP A 101 -4.29 5.30 -15.01
C ASP A 101 -3.32 4.24 -14.45
N TYR A 102 -3.62 3.77 -13.22
CA TYR A 102 -2.85 2.71 -12.59
C TYR A 102 -3.73 1.52 -12.14
N GLU A 103 -4.79 1.23 -12.90
CA GLU A 103 -5.72 0.12 -12.65
C GLU A 103 -5.05 -1.26 -12.73
N ASN A 104 -3.85 -1.34 -13.35
CA ASN A 104 -3.03 -2.56 -13.40
C ASN A 104 -1.98 -2.60 -12.29
N GLY A 105 -2.00 -1.65 -11.36
CA GLY A 105 -1.02 -1.50 -10.30
C GLY A 105 0.32 -0.93 -10.77
N PHE A 106 1.11 -0.50 -9.81
CA PHE A 106 2.49 -0.05 -10.05
C PHE A 106 3.41 -1.26 -10.14
N THR A 107 4.22 -1.31 -11.19
CA THR A 107 5.32 -2.28 -11.29
C THR A 107 6.46 -1.80 -10.40
N PRO A 108 7.02 -2.64 -9.52
CA PRO A 108 8.16 -2.25 -8.70
C PRO A 108 9.40 -2.03 -9.56
N ASP A 109 10.25 -1.11 -9.13
CA ASP A 109 11.56 -0.85 -9.74
C ASP A 109 12.53 -1.98 -9.39
N ILE A 110 12.35 -2.56 -8.20
CA ILE A 110 13.11 -3.70 -7.71
C ILE A 110 12.13 -4.80 -7.35
N GLU A 111 11.97 -5.78 -8.25
CA GLU A 111 11.03 -6.88 -8.05
C GLU A 111 11.62 -7.94 -7.13
N ILE A 112 10.94 -8.18 -6.01
CA ILE A 112 11.32 -9.18 -5.01
C ILE A 112 10.06 -9.84 -4.45
N ASP A 113 10.05 -11.16 -4.39
CA ASP A 113 9.05 -11.91 -3.65
C ASP A 113 9.50 -12.13 -2.21
N GLU A 114 8.87 -11.49 -1.24
CA GLU A 114 9.17 -11.71 0.17
C GLU A 114 8.94 -13.16 0.63
N ASN A 115 8.08 -13.92 -0.07
CA ASN A 115 7.83 -15.32 0.22
C ASN A 115 8.83 -16.25 -0.44
N ASP A 116 9.58 -15.78 -1.42
CA ASP A 116 10.66 -16.50 -2.09
C ASP A 116 11.82 -15.54 -2.44
N PRO A 117 12.42 -14.91 -1.43
CA PRO A 117 13.42 -13.86 -1.64
C PRO A 117 14.68 -14.32 -2.34
N TYR A 118 14.90 -15.62 -2.42
CA TYR A 118 16.06 -16.24 -3.07
C TYR A 118 15.74 -16.92 -4.39
N GLY A 119 14.48 -16.87 -4.85
CA GLY A 119 14.03 -17.51 -6.10
C GLY A 119 14.20 -19.02 -6.12
N ARG A 120 14.08 -19.67 -4.96
CA ARG A 120 14.31 -21.12 -4.83
C ARG A 120 13.06 -21.94 -5.05
N GLY A 121 11.88 -21.32 -4.96
CA GLY A 121 10.59 -22.01 -5.08
C GLY A 121 10.28 -23.00 -3.95
N ASP A 122 11.12 -23.04 -2.90
CA ASP A 122 10.98 -23.98 -1.79
C ASP A 122 10.08 -23.47 -0.65
N GLY A 123 9.66 -22.21 -0.74
CA GLY A 123 8.78 -21.57 0.25
C GLY A 123 9.40 -21.42 1.64
N TYR A 124 10.72 -21.57 1.76
CA TYR A 124 11.42 -21.37 3.02
C TYR A 124 11.86 -19.91 3.15
N TYR A 125 11.17 -19.19 4.02
CA TYR A 125 11.51 -17.84 4.39
C TYR A 125 11.56 -17.70 5.91
N ILE A 126 12.56 -16.99 6.42
CA ILE A 126 12.65 -16.66 7.84
C ILE A 126 12.08 -15.25 8.00
N TYR A 127 10.85 -15.18 8.49
CA TYR A 127 10.24 -13.88 8.81
C TYR A 127 11.01 -13.20 9.94
N ARG A 128 11.18 -11.91 9.79
CA ARG A 128 11.77 -11.02 10.79
C ARG A 128 10.74 -9.98 11.19
N ASP A 129 10.92 -9.38 12.36
CA ASP A 129 10.05 -8.31 12.81
C ASP A 129 10.18 -7.10 11.87
N TYR A 130 9.06 -6.47 11.60
CA TYR A 130 9.03 -5.25 10.81
C TYR A 130 9.91 -4.16 11.45
N GLY A 131 10.71 -3.49 10.62
CA GLY A 131 11.67 -2.50 11.07
C GLY A 131 13.02 -3.06 11.55
N SER A 132 13.17 -4.38 11.56
CA SER A 132 14.49 -5.01 11.75
C SER A 132 15.36 -4.79 10.51
N ASP A 133 16.61 -4.41 10.70
CA ASP A 133 17.62 -4.32 9.63
C ASP A 133 17.90 -5.66 8.93
N LYS A 134 17.38 -6.74 9.47
CA LYS A 134 17.45 -8.10 8.94
C LYS A 134 16.17 -8.56 8.24
N GLU A 135 15.11 -7.74 8.27
CA GLU A 135 13.93 -7.99 7.47
C GLU A 135 14.28 -7.78 6.00
N PHE A 136 13.86 -8.70 5.14
CA PHE A 136 14.44 -8.83 3.80
C PHE A 136 14.17 -7.63 2.88
N LEU A 137 12.94 -7.15 2.81
CA LEU A 137 12.59 -6.01 1.97
C LEU A 137 13.13 -4.71 2.54
N TYR A 138 13.11 -4.58 3.86
CA TYR A 138 13.67 -3.41 4.55
C TYR A 138 15.19 -3.35 4.42
N ALA A 139 15.88 -4.50 4.58
CA ALA A 139 17.33 -4.60 4.33
C ALA A 139 17.67 -4.20 2.90
N ARG A 140 16.85 -4.60 1.92
CA ARG A 140 17.03 -4.19 0.53
C ARG A 140 16.84 -2.68 0.35
N ALA A 141 15.84 -2.10 0.98
CA ALA A 141 15.63 -0.65 0.94
C ALA A 141 16.82 0.11 1.54
N ILE A 142 17.35 -0.34 2.70
CA ILE A 142 18.55 0.24 3.31
C ILE A 142 19.74 0.15 2.35
N GLN A 143 19.91 -0.97 1.68
CA GLN A 143 20.97 -1.15 0.70
C GLN A 143 20.86 -0.13 -0.46
N GLU A 144 19.67 0.08 -0.99
CA GLU A 144 19.44 1.06 -2.06
C GLU A 144 19.74 2.48 -1.58
N ILE A 145 19.34 2.82 -0.35
CA ILE A 145 19.56 4.15 0.22
C ILE A 145 21.04 4.42 0.52
N THR A 146 21.74 3.42 1.06
CA THR A 146 23.12 3.61 1.60
C THR A 146 24.21 3.17 0.65
N GLY A 147 23.88 2.40 -0.38
CA GLY A 147 24.85 1.75 -1.26
C GLY A 147 25.63 0.61 -0.58
N GLN A 148 25.31 0.28 0.68
CA GLN A 148 26.00 -0.77 1.42
C GLN A 148 25.23 -2.08 1.31
N ALA A 149 25.92 -3.13 0.86
CA ALA A 149 25.33 -4.46 0.87
C ALA A 149 24.91 -4.86 2.30
N PRO A 150 23.74 -5.48 2.51
CA PRO A 150 23.37 -5.99 3.82
C PRO A 150 24.47 -6.93 4.31
N VAL A 151 24.85 -6.79 5.57
CA VAL A 151 25.86 -7.67 6.17
C VAL A 151 25.35 -9.11 6.02
N PRO A 152 26.09 -10.00 5.36
CA PRO A 152 25.67 -11.39 5.24
C PRO A 152 25.50 -11.96 6.63
N THR A 153 24.27 -12.32 7.00
CA THR A 153 24.05 -13.10 8.19
C THR A 153 24.73 -14.45 7.99
N THR A 154 25.88 -14.64 8.64
CA THR A 154 26.59 -15.91 8.60
C THR A 154 25.62 -17.01 9.02
N ARG A 155 25.50 -18.04 8.18
CA ARG A 155 24.64 -19.20 8.31
C ARG A 155 24.71 -19.94 9.68
N SER A 156 25.62 -19.55 10.53
CA SER A 156 26.02 -20.32 11.72
C SER A 156 25.28 -19.97 13.02
N ALA A 157 24.54 -18.90 13.10
CA ALA A 157 23.91 -18.49 14.38
C ALA A 157 22.39 -18.60 14.41
N GLU A 158 21.73 -18.80 13.28
CA GLU A 158 20.27 -18.86 13.21
C GLU A 158 19.78 -20.21 12.73
N THR A 159 20.13 -21.22 13.52
CA THR A 159 19.53 -22.53 13.38
C THR A 159 18.05 -22.43 13.72
N LEU A 160 17.25 -22.21 12.64
CA LEU A 160 16.03 -22.93 12.44
C LEU A 160 14.89 -22.70 13.43
N MET A 161 14.20 -21.62 13.30
CA MET A 161 12.75 -21.80 13.30
C MET A 161 12.29 -22.02 11.85
N ARG A 162 12.30 -23.27 11.40
CA ARG A 162 11.63 -23.71 10.17
C ARG A 162 10.13 -23.58 10.42
N GLY A 163 9.63 -22.36 10.37
CA GLY A 163 8.20 -22.13 10.30
C GLY A 163 7.74 -22.51 8.88
N LYS A 164 6.97 -23.59 8.77
CA LYS A 164 6.15 -23.83 7.59
C LYS A 164 5.40 -22.53 7.30
N ALA A 165 5.50 -21.99 6.09
CA ALA A 165 4.73 -20.82 5.72
C ALA A 165 3.28 -21.00 6.18
N LEU A 166 2.82 -20.15 7.09
CA LEU A 166 1.44 -20.17 7.53
C LEU A 166 0.61 -19.89 6.27
N LYS A 167 -0.09 -20.91 5.78
CA LYS A 167 -1.12 -20.69 4.77
C LYS A 167 -2.18 -19.83 5.44
N VAL A 168 -2.05 -18.53 5.30
CA VAL A 168 -3.10 -17.61 5.71
C VAL A 168 -4.37 -18.05 5.00
N PRO A 169 -5.46 -18.36 5.73
CA PRO A 169 -6.71 -18.78 5.11
C PRO A 169 -7.09 -17.77 4.02
N ALA A 170 -7.67 -18.24 2.92
CA ALA A 170 -8.07 -17.41 1.79
C ALA A 170 -8.98 -16.21 2.18
N ILE A 171 -9.63 -16.28 3.32
CA ILE A 171 -10.37 -15.21 4.01
C ILE A 171 -9.52 -13.94 4.23
N TYR A 172 -8.23 -14.09 4.57
CA TYR A 172 -7.34 -12.95 4.79
C TYR A 172 -6.61 -12.49 3.52
N ARG A 173 -6.62 -13.32 2.46
CA ARG A 173 -6.05 -12.96 1.15
C ARG A 173 -6.96 -12.07 0.32
N ARG A 174 -8.24 -12.06 0.60
CA ARG A 174 -9.15 -11.05 0.07
C ARG A 174 -8.98 -9.85 0.97
N GLY A 175 -8.04 -9.00 0.59
CA GLY A 175 -8.02 -7.64 1.08
C GLY A 175 -9.47 -7.14 1.07
N HIS A 176 -9.81 -6.26 1.94
CA HIS A 176 -11.15 -5.72 2.14
C HIS A 176 -11.80 -5.23 0.83
N GLU A 177 -11.99 -6.15 -0.09
CA GLU A 177 -13.01 -6.03 -1.09
C GLU A 177 -14.30 -6.18 -0.31
N GLY A 178 -14.95 -5.05 -0.03
CA GLY A 178 -16.24 -5.00 0.63
C GLY A 178 -17.31 -5.70 -0.21
N MET A 179 -17.18 -7.01 -0.38
CA MET A 179 -18.22 -7.85 -0.92
C MET A 179 -19.15 -8.24 0.20
N ILE A 180 -20.25 -7.53 0.29
CA ILE A 180 -21.41 -7.94 1.07
C ILE A 180 -21.86 -9.29 0.49
N LYS A 181 -21.65 -10.39 1.23
CA LYS A 181 -22.36 -11.62 0.96
C LYS A 181 -23.81 -11.39 1.34
N LEU A 182 -24.67 -11.25 0.34
CA LEU A 182 -26.09 -11.30 0.57
C LEU A 182 -26.44 -12.65 1.22
N PRO A 183 -27.20 -12.69 2.32
CA PRO A 183 -27.69 -13.94 2.87
C PRO A 183 -28.57 -14.61 1.80
N LYS A 184 -28.42 -15.93 1.68
CA LYS A 184 -29.24 -16.75 0.80
C LYS A 184 -30.69 -16.79 1.32
#